data_da76e08745bde0f7319bd83d3ae306b5
#
_entry.id   da76e08745bde0f7319bd83d3ae306b5
#
_cell.length_a   1.000
_cell.length_b   1.000
_cell.length_c   1.000
_cell.angle_alpha   90.00
_cell.angle_beta   90.00
_cell.angle_gamma   90.00
#
_symmetry.space_group_name_H-M   'P 1'
#
loop_
_entity.id
_entity.type
_entity.pdbx_description
1 polymer ?
#
loop_
_entity_poly.entity_id
_entity_poly.type
_entity_poly.pdbx_seq_one_letter_code
_entity_poly.pdbx_strand_id
1 'polypeptide(L)'
;MSIIEDYKVLVKNGTEKILSNGGEWNKWLKFAGNTYTYDVNNSIAIYMQNPKVTAAAELTEWNDYNRRVHKGQKGIMIYKDGRIRYIFDISQTYYTG
;
A
#
# COMPACT_ATOMS: atom_id res chain seq x y z
N MET A 1 19.28 -9.60 -3.06
CA MET A 1 17.94 -9.91 -3.63
C MET A 1 17.42 -8.71 -4.43
N SER A 2 16.61 -8.98 -5.42
CA SER A 2 15.98 -7.90 -6.18
C SER A 2 14.78 -7.32 -5.41
N ILE A 3 14.41 -6.09 -5.74
CA ILE A 3 13.22 -5.45 -5.14
C ILE A 3 11.93 -6.20 -5.48
N ILE A 4 11.87 -6.83 -6.65
CA ILE A 4 10.71 -7.65 -7.05
C ILE A 4 10.60 -8.87 -6.12
N GLU A 5 11.71 -9.48 -5.76
CA GLU A 5 11.72 -10.59 -4.80
C GLU A 5 11.28 -10.14 -3.43
N ASP A 6 11.71 -8.96 -2.99
CA ASP A 6 11.27 -8.37 -1.73
C ASP A 6 9.75 -8.18 -1.72
N TYR A 7 9.19 -7.71 -2.83
CA TYR A 7 7.74 -7.58 -2.99
C TYR A 7 7.04 -8.95 -2.88
N LYS A 8 7.57 -9.97 -3.56
CA LYS A 8 6.98 -11.32 -3.51
C LYS A 8 7.00 -11.90 -2.10
N VAL A 9 8.07 -11.65 -1.36
CA VAL A 9 8.19 -12.08 0.05
C VAL A 9 7.14 -11.38 0.91
N LEU A 10 6.92 -10.08 0.71
CA LEU A 10 5.87 -9.33 1.42
C LEU A 10 4.49 -9.96 1.19
N VAL A 11 4.16 -10.27 -0.06
CA VAL A 11 2.86 -10.86 -0.40
C VAL A 11 2.72 -12.25 0.22
N LYS A 12 3.76 -13.07 0.14
CA LYS A 12 3.75 -14.41 0.73
C LYS A 12 3.54 -14.34 2.24
N ASN A 13 4.34 -13.55 2.93
CA ASN A 13 4.27 -13.39 4.38
C ASN A 13 2.93 -12.79 4.80
N GLY A 14 2.43 -11.84 4.03
CA GLY A 14 1.13 -11.22 4.29
C GLY A 14 -0.02 -12.22 4.15
N THR A 15 0.01 -13.04 3.11
CA THR A 15 -1.01 -14.08 2.90
C THR A 15 -1.02 -15.06 4.06
N GLU A 16 0.15 -15.53 4.49
CA GLU A 16 0.26 -16.44 5.63
C GLU A 16 -0.28 -15.81 6.92
N LYS A 17 0.05 -14.55 7.17
CA LYS A 17 -0.42 -13.82 8.34
C LYS A 17 -1.95 -13.68 8.34
N ILE A 18 -2.51 -13.24 7.23
CA ILE A 18 -3.95 -12.99 7.08
C ILE A 18 -4.75 -14.27 7.30
N LEU A 19 -4.23 -15.40 6.83
CA LEU A 19 -4.89 -16.69 6.93
C LEU A 19 -4.58 -17.45 8.22
N SER A 20 -3.77 -16.88 9.12
CA SER A 20 -3.31 -17.57 10.32
C SER A 20 -4.40 -17.79 11.36
N ASN A 21 -5.39 -16.88 11.45
CA ASN A 21 -6.52 -17.01 12.38
C ASN A 21 -7.63 -16.03 12.00
N GLY A 22 -8.80 -16.19 12.63
CA GLY A 22 -9.97 -15.36 12.36
C GLY A 22 -9.79 -13.89 12.71
N GLY A 23 -9.01 -13.58 13.75
CA GLY A 23 -8.71 -12.21 14.14
C GLY A 23 -7.90 -11.47 13.09
N GLU A 24 -6.88 -12.12 12.55
CA GLU A 24 -6.07 -11.55 11.47
C GLU A 24 -6.88 -11.38 10.18
N TRP A 25 -7.73 -12.37 9.86
CA TRP A 25 -8.64 -12.29 8.74
C TRP A 25 -9.57 -11.08 8.84
N ASN A 26 -10.15 -10.85 10.01
CA ASN A 26 -11.07 -9.73 10.24
C ASN A 26 -10.36 -8.38 10.12
N LYS A 27 -9.13 -8.26 10.61
CA LYS A 27 -8.31 -7.05 10.43
C LYS A 27 -8.07 -6.76 8.95
N TRP A 28 -7.74 -7.80 8.20
CA TRP A 28 -7.52 -7.70 6.76
C TRP A 28 -8.76 -7.22 6.03
N LEU A 29 -9.92 -7.79 6.32
CA LEU A 29 -11.18 -7.42 5.66
C LEU A 29 -11.50 -5.94 5.85
N LYS A 30 -11.28 -5.41 7.06
CA LYS A 30 -11.48 -3.98 7.34
C LYS A 30 -10.53 -3.12 6.54
N PHE A 31 -9.28 -3.51 6.46
CA PHE A 31 -8.26 -2.77 5.70
C PHE A 31 -8.55 -2.82 4.20
N ALA A 32 -8.94 -3.97 3.67
CA ALA A 32 -9.12 -4.17 2.23
C ALA A 32 -10.15 -3.21 1.64
N GLY A 33 -11.11 -2.75 2.43
CA GLY A 33 -12.06 -1.73 1.99
C GLY A 33 -11.40 -0.40 1.60
N ASN A 34 -10.22 -0.10 2.16
CA ASN A 34 -9.48 1.12 1.85
C ASN A 34 -8.59 0.99 0.60
N THR A 35 -8.39 -0.23 0.11
CA THR A 35 -7.48 -0.51 -1.00
C THR A 35 -8.17 -1.26 -2.15
N TYR A 36 -9.48 -1.14 -2.25
CA TYR A 36 -10.27 -1.89 -3.23
C TYR A 36 -9.91 -1.60 -4.68
N THR A 37 -9.28 -0.46 -4.97
CA THR A 37 -8.83 -0.10 -6.32
C THR A 37 -7.55 -0.83 -6.72
N TYR A 38 -6.86 -1.46 -5.78
CA TYR A 38 -5.67 -2.25 -6.04
C TYR A 38 -6.04 -3.73 -6.08
N ASP A 39 -5.27 -4.53 -6.83
CA ASP A 39 -5.48 -5.97 -6.82
C ASP A 39 -5.12 -6.58 -5.45
N VAL A 40 -5.49 -7.84 -5.25
CA VAL A 40 -5.32 -8.51 -3.95
C VAL A 40 -3.86 -8.53 -3.52
N ASN A 41 -2.93 -8.85 -4.42
CA ASN A 41 -1.52 -8.91 -4.09
C ASN A 41 -0.98 -7.56 -3.66
N ASN A 42 -1.33 -6.49 -4.37
CA ASN A 42 -0.93 -5.14 -4.00
C ASN A 42 -1.56 -4.72 -2.68
N SER A 43 -2.84 -5.02 -2.46
CA SER A 43 -3.50 -4.74 -1.19
C SER A 43 -2.80 -5.41 -0.01
N ILE A 44 -2.40 -6.67 -0.17
CA ILE A 44 -1.63 -7.41 0.85
C ILE A 44 -0.27 -6.73 1.09
N ALA A 45 0.44 -6.38 0.02
CA ALA A 45 1.73 -5.69 0.14
C ALA A 45 1.59 -4.34 0.86
N ILE A 46 0.56 -3.58 0.54
CA ILE A 46 0.27 -2.31 1.22
C ILE A 46 0.01 -2.56 2.71
N TYR A 47 -0.84 -3.52 3.03
CA TYR A 47 -1.18 -3.88 4.42
C TYR A 47 0.06 -4.24 5.23
N MET A 48 0.97 -5.01 4.65
CA MET A 48 2.20 -5.41 5.32
C MET A 48 3.16 -4.25 5.56
N GLN A 49 3.14 -3.24 4.69
CA GLN A 49 4.01 -2.07 4.83
C GLN A 49 3.41 -0.99 5.71
N ASN A 50 2.10 -0.80 5.63
CA ASN A 50 1.40 0.20 6.44
C ASN A 50 -0.08 -0.19 6.63
N PRO A 51 -0.42 -0.86 7.74
CA PRO A 51 -1.80 -1.30 8.00
C PRO A 51 -2.76 -0.15 8.32
N LYS A 52 -2.27 1.09 8.40
CA LYS A 52 -3.08 2.27 8.69
C LYS A 52 -3.48 3.07 7.45
N VAL A 53 -3.11 2.61 6.26
CA VAL A 53 -3.47 3.29 5.01
C VAL A 53 -4.99 3.41 4.89
N THR A 54 -5.46 4.60 4.57
CA THR A 54 -6.89 4.87 4.33
C THR A 54 -7.15 5.25 2.88
N ALA A 55 -6.24 5.97 2.25
CA ALA A 55 -6.34 6.33 0.84
C ALA A 55 -4.92 6.52 0.30
N ALA A 56 -4.56 5.75 -0.70
CA ALA A 56 -3.20 5.79 -1.25
C ALA A 56 -3.23 6.06 -2.75
N ALA A 57 -2.23 6.78 -3.22
CA ALA A 57 -2.07 7.11 -4.63
C ALA A 57 -0.60 7.40 -4.94
N GLU A 58 -0.26 7.40 -6.22
CA GLU A 58 1.06 7.80 -6.68
C GLU A 58 1.25 9.31 -6.49
N LEU A 59 2.51 9.74 -6.46
CA LEU A 59 2.88 11.14 -6.29
C LEU A 59 2.16 12.06 -7.30
N THR A 60 2.12 11.66 -8.56
CA THR A 60 1.47 12.43 -9.63
C THR A 60 -0.04 12.54 -9.43
N GLU A 61 -0.67 11.48 -8.95
CA GLU A 61 -2.10 11.51 -8.64
C GLU A 61 -2.40 12.46 -7.49
N TRP A 62 -1.57 12.45 -6.44
CA TRP A 62 -1.72 13.40 -5.33
C TRP A 62 -1.59 14.85 -5.80
N ASN A 63 -0.65 15.12 -6.71
CA ASN A 63 -0.47 16.46 -7.28
C ASN A 63 -1.72 16.91 -8.03
N ASP A 64 -2.40 16.00 -8.73
CA ASP A 64 -3.66 16.30 -9.42
C ASP A 64 -4.79 16.66 -8.45
N TYR A 65 -4.74 16.19 -7.22
CA TYR A 65 -5.68 16.52 -6.15
C TYR A 65 -5.22 17.73 -5.30
N ASN A 66 -4.25 18.49 -5.79
CA ASN A 66 -3.67 19.64 -5.05
C ASN A 66 -3.06 19.22 -3.72
N ARG A 67 -2.44 18.06 -3.69
CA ARG A 67 -1.72 17.57 -2.51
C ARG A 67 -0.27 17.29 -2.88
N ARG A 68 0.61 17.50 -1.91
CA ARG A 68 2.04 17.22 -2.04
C ARG A 68 2.47 16.23 -0.97
N VAL A 69 3.35 15.31 -1.33
CA VAL A 69 3.94 14.39 -0.37
C VAL A 69 4.97 15.16 0.45
N HIS A 70 4.94 15.00 1.77
CA HIS A 70 5.94 15.59 2.65
C HIS A 70 7.34 15.10 2.29
N LYS A 71 8.32 15.99 2.35
CA LYS A 71 9.71 15.64 2.10
C LYS A 71 10.17 14.55 3.09
N GLY A 72 10.89 13.56 2.56
CA GLY A 72 11.44 12.49 3.39
C GLY A 72 10.49 11.34 3.70
N GLN A 73 9.26 11.37 3.18
CA GLN A 73 8.32 10.27 3.37
C GLN A 73 8.74 9.04 2.58
N LYS A 74 8.58 7.88 3.20
CA LYS A 74 8.86 6.59 2.56
C LYS A 74 7.66 6.13 1.74
N GLY A 75 7.89 5.84 0.45
CA GLY A 75 6.87 5.29 -0.42
C GLY A 75 6.49 3.86 -0.06
N ILE A 76 5.24 3.50 -0.35
CA ILE A 76 4.72 2.16 -0.17
C ILE A 76 4.85 1.43 -1.50
N MET A 77 5.47 0.27 -1.47
CA MET A 77 5.80 -0.49 -2.66
C MET A 77 4.59 -1.24 -3.20
N ILE A 78 4.31 -1.09 -4.49
CA ILE A 78 3.33 -1.92 -5.22
C ILE A 78 3.98 -2.43 -6.52
N TYR A 79 3.34 -3.40 -7.15
CA TYR A 79 3.75 -3.94 -8.45
C TYR A 79 2.66 -3.66 -9.47
N LYS A 80 3.01 -2.91 -10.51
CA LYS A 80 2.04 -2.51 -11.53
C LYS A 80 2.74 -2.33 -12.87
N ASP A 81 2.12 -2.81 -13.93
CA ASP A 81 2.64 -2.70 -15.31
C ASP A 81 4.06 -3.25 -15.44
N GLY A 82 4.32 -4.38 -14.79
CA GLY A 82 5.60 -5.09 -14.90
C GLY A 82 6.74 -4.52 -14.08
N ARG A 83 6.47 -3.58 -13.17
CA ARG A 83 7.53 -2.96 -12.36
C ARG A 83 7.04 -2.52 -10.98
N ILE A 84 7.99 -2.32 -10.08
CA ILE A 84 7.72 -1.73 -8.77
C ILE A 84 7.43 -0.24 -8.93
N ARG A 85 6.36 0.21 -8.29
CA ARG A 85 5.99 1.62 -8.17
C ARG A 85 5.78 1.95 -6.70
N TYR A 86 5.77 3.24 -6.39
CA TYR A 86 5.60 3.71 -5.02
C TYR A 86 4.36 4.58 -4.91
N ILE A 87 3.58 4.31 -3.87
CA ILE A 87 2.40 5.10 -3.53
C ILE A 87 2.57 5.68 -2.13
N PHE A 88 1.73 6.65 -1.79
CA PHE A 88 1.77 7.34 -0.50
C PHE A 88 0.34 7.43 0.03
N ASP A 89 0.19 7.22 1.33
CA ASP A 89 -1.09 7.43 1.99
C ASP A 89 -1.38 8.92 2.13
N ILE A 90 -2.65 9.28 2.21
CA ILE A 90 -3.08 10.68 2.39
C ILE A 90 -2.40 11.31 3.62
N SER A 91 -2.17 10.53 4.68
CA SER A 91 -1.48 11.01 5.90
C SER A 91 -0.04 11.46 5.64
N GLN A 92 0.55 11.04 4.52
CA GLN A 92 1.91 11.41 4.14
C GLN A 92 1.93 12.66 3.26
N THR A 93 0.78 13.30 3.08
CA THR A 93 0.60 14.43 2.18
C THR A 93 0.04 15.65 2.91
N TYR A 94 0.13 16.81 2.25
CA TYR A 94 -0.51 18.04 2.72
C TYR A 94 -1.20 18.74 1.55
N TYR A 95 -2.27 19.46 1.88
CA TYR A 95 -3.06 20.17 0.88
C TYR A 95 -2.37 21.49 0.50
N THR A 96 -2.32 21.79 -0.80
CA THR A 96 -1.67 23.00 -1.30
C THR A 96 -2.64 24.05 -1.83
N GLY A 97 -3.90 23.80 -1.67
CA GLY A 97 -4.96 24.72 -2.10
C GLY A 97 -5.45 24.44 -3.47
#